data_e4c1a175ff21a07e7464ae46184dd2c8
#
_entry.id   e4c1a175ff21a07e7464ae46184dd2c8
#
_cell.length_a   1.000
_cell.length_b   1.000
_cell.length_c   1.000
_cell.angle_alpha   90.00
_cell.angle_beta   90.00
_cell.angle_gamma   90.00
#
_symmetry.space_group_name_H-M   'P 1'
#
loop_
_entity.id
_entity.type
_entity.pdbx_description
1 polymer ?
#
loop_
_entity_poly.entity_id
_entity_poly.type
_entity_poly.pdbx_seq_one_letter_code
_entity_poly.pdbx_strand_id
1 'polypeptide(L)'
;MKALTVAAAATVILLATPCWAQIPPGDPGVQAPPGPVTVPPPAASPGWTKWFNPATAPFIPVPEIAQDPDSGLSLGLIPTWVKTDENRNVTRIVAPDLIYNPNFGIGMHARIYEYASRDEQWSVVAGIKQRVEREFDAEYQIGRLRDDRWSINYSLVYDRDGTTRFYGVGNETRSGAQTNYIDAQEYGQVQVGLNFNHTWQLLYTMRLRRVDVLPGTLEDVPSIETRFPGLLGTDHEIVNRLALVYDTRDDLTVPSRGMKWILYIGASAKNGLLNDSSYSEAGIDGRGIWPVGKDTVLAAHMSLRYLPTANDIPFWALSSIGGGQSVIGGEQPLRGFGQGRFYDRDSFSSTIELRHKAFSFDAVTTVLDIEVAPFADFGRVFSGSGTNPLGHVHQVYGVGFRGIARPFVVGYVDIGYGSEGAAVFTGLNYPF
;
A
#
# COMPACT_ATOMS: atom_id res chain seq x y z
N MET A 1 12.30 21.11 -18.78
CA MET A 1 11.14 20.60 -18.07
C MET A 1 11.45 19.52 -17.02
N LYS A 2 12.71 19.07 -16.85
CA LYS A 2 13.10 18.03 -15.87
C LYS A 2 13.41 18.53 -14.45
N ALA A 3 13.40 19.84 -14.20
CA ALA A 3 13.78 20.43 -12.90
C ALA A 3 12.58 20.87 -12.03
N LEU A 4 11.35 20.87 -12.56
CA LEU A 4 10.16 21.31 -11.80
C LEU A 4 9.49 20.20 -10.98
N THR A 5 9.70 18.94 -11.34
CA THR A 5 9.02 17.80 -10.72
C THR A 5 9.58 17.45 -9.33
N VAL A 6 10.85 17.77 -9.08
CA VAL A 6 11.49 17.51 -7.76
C VAL A 6 11.08 18.56 -6.72
N ALA A 7 10.71 19.78 -7.16
CA ALA A 7 10.32 20.86 -6.26
C ALA A 7 8.93 20.67 -5.63
N ALA A 8 8.01 19.98 -6.31
CA ALA A 8 6.63 19.80 -5.83
C ALA A 8 6.52 18.80 -4.66
N ALA A 9 7.30 17.74 -4.66
CA ALA A 9 7.32 16.76 -3.57
C ALA A 9 7.95 17.32 -2.27
N ALA A 10 8.92 18.24 -2.41
CA ALA A 10 9.53 18.92 -1.26
C ALA A 10 8.61 19.98 -0.63
N THR A 11 7.69 20.57 -1.39
CA THR A 11 6.82 21.66 -0.93
C THR A 11 5.69 21.17 0.01
N VAL A 12 5.27 19.92 -0.11
CA VAL A 12 4.22 19.34 0.77
C VAL A 12 4.72 19.13 2.20
N ILE A 13 6.02 18.94 2.39
CA ILE A 13 6.63 18.76 3.72
C ILE A 13 7.05 20.11 4.35
N LEU A 14 7.28 21.15 3.56
CA LEU A 14 7.80 22.43 4.03
C LEU A 14 6.74 23.41 4.57
N LEU A 15 5.45 23.10 4.46
CA LEU A 15 4.37 23.95 5.04
C LEU A 15 4.09 23.66 6.52
N ALA A 16 4.82 22.74 7.14
CA ALA A 16 4.76 22.46 8.59
C ALA A 16 6.07 22.84 9.29
N THR A 17 6.64 24.03 9.06
CA THR A 17 7.78 24.51 9.84
C THR A 17 7.29 25.04 11.17
N PRO A 18 7.63 24.43 12.31
CA PRO A 18 7.46 25.05 13.61
C PRO A 18 8.49 26.17 13.78
N CYS A 19 8.02 27.32 14.23
CA CYS A 19 8.85 28.43 14.63
C CYS A 19 9.76 28.00 15.82
N TRP A 20 11.05 27.81 15.56
CA TRP A 20 12.03 27.52 16.60
C TRP A 20 12.36 28.81 17.36
N ALA A 21 11.88 28.92 18.60
CA ALA A 21 12.44 29.87 19.56
C ALA A 21 13.78 29.33 20.06
N GLN A 22 14.86 30.02 19.76
CA GLN A 22 16.19 29.76 20.32
C GLN A 22 16.19 30.05 21.80
N ILE A 23 16.55 29.07 22.64
CA ILE A 23 16.83 29.25 24.05
C ILE A 23 18.36 29.48 24.20
N PRO A 24 18.81 30.61 24.70
CA PRO A 24 20.22 30.79 25.04
C PRO A 24 20.59 30.06 26.35
N PRO A 25 21.84 29.61 26.54
CA PRO A 25 22.26 28.92 27.76
C PRO A 25 22.31 29.91 28.93
N GLY A 26 21.60 29.59 29.99
CA GLY A 26 21.59 30.39 31.24
C GLY A 26 22.40 29.73 32.36
N ASP A 27 23.12 30.54 33.08
CA ASP A 27 23.98 30.32 34.23
C ASP A 27 23.17 29.96 35.51
N PRO A 28 23.68 29.15 36.45
CA PRO A 28 22.92 28.67 37.58
C PRO A 28 23.01 29.67 38.77
N GLY A 29 21.94 30.43 38.93
CA GLY A 29 21.73 31.25 40.16
C GLY A 29 20.34 30.97 40.74
N VAL A 30 20.34 30.45 41.98
CA VAL A 30 19.12 30.17 42.75
C VAL A 30 18.37 31.46 43.06
N GLN A 31 17.17 31.61 42.54
CA GLN A 31 16.18 32.60 43.03
C GLN A 31 14.83 31.93 43.32
N ALA A 32 14.18 32.41 44.37
CA ALA A 32 12.90 31.93 44.88
C ALA A 32 11.76 32.05 43.83
N PRO A 33 10.72 31.20 43.92
CA PRO A 33 9.66 31.15 42.90
C PRO A 33 8.85 32.47 42.91
N PRO A 34 8.65 33.09 41.76
CA PRO A 34 7.70 34.19 41.64
C PRO A 34 6.27 33.64 41.78
N GLY A 35 5.40 34.43 42.41
CA GLY A 35 3.99 34.13 42.58
C GLY A 35 3.25 33.91 41.23
N PRO A 36 2.00 33.39 41.25
CA PRO A 36 1.29 33.00 40.05
C PRO A 36 1.14 34.20 39.10
N VAL A 37 1.86 34.12 38.00
CA VAL A 37 1.67 35.04 36.87
C VAL A 37 0.36 34.68 36.20
N THR A 38 -0.67 35.51 36.33
CA THR A 38 -1.87 35.43 35.53
C THR A 38 -1.50 35.78 34.07
N VAL A 39 -1.24 34.76 33.27
CA VAL A 39 -1.11 34.93 31.83
C VAL A 39 -2.49 35.32 31.29
N PRO A 40 -2.62 36.49 30.65
CA PRO A 40 -3.90 36.84 30.01
C PRO A 40 -4.26 35.75 29.00
N PRO A 41 -5.55 35.40 28.88
CA PRO A 41 -5.97 34.39 27.89
C PRO A 41 -5.49 34.84 26.50
N PRO A 42 -4.94 33.92 25.68
CA PRO A 42 -4.47 34.27 24.37
C PRO A 42 -5.62 34.93 23.58
N ALA A 43 -5.33 36.05 22.93
CA ALA A 43 -6.29 36.76 22.08
C ALA A 43 -6.92 35.76 21.14
N ALA A 44 -8.27 35.73 21.05
CA ALA A 44 -9.01 34.83 20.21
C ALA A 44 -8.52 34.97 18.75
N SER A 45 -7.75 34.01 18.28
CA SER A 45 -7.29 33.97 16.91
C SER A 45 -8.51 33.93 15.98
N PRO A 46 -8.48 34.64 14.84
CA PRO A 46 -9.57 34.62 13.86
C PRO A 46 -9.96 33.17 13.54
N GLY A 47 -11.26 32.87 13.45
CA GLY A 47 -11.75 31.49 13.34
C GLY A 47 -11.11 30.65 12.22
N TRP A 48 -10.65 31.32 11.14
CA TRP A 48 -9.98 30.66 10.02
C TRP A 48 -8.55 30.21 10.35
N THR A 49 -7.85 30.80 11.33
CA THR A 49 -6.49 30.37 11.72
C THR A 49 -6.49 29.01 12.41
N LYS A 50 -7.63 28.60 12.99
CA LYS A 50 -7.79 27.26 13.57
C LYS A 50 -7.68 26.15 12.54
N TRP A 51 -8.01 26.43 11.28
CA TRP A 51 -7.96 25.46 10.19
C TRP A 51 -6.52 25.11 9.77
N PHE A 52 -5.58 26.04 9.99
CA PHE A 52 -4.16 25.87 9.67
C PHE A 52 -3.32 25.39 10.86
N ASN A 53 -3.92 25.27 12.03
CA ASN A 53 -3.23 24.70 13.20
C ASN A 53 -3.57 23.21 13.30
N PRO A 54 -2.60 22.28 13.09
CA PRO A 54 -2.85 20.85 13.11
C PRO A 54 -3.51 20.34 14.39
N ALA A 55 -3.23 20.97 15.55
CA ALA A 55 -3.80 20.58 16.83
C ALA A 55 -5.26 21.01 17.06
N THR A 56 -5.78 21.98 16.30
CA THR A 56 -7.11 22.56 16.49
C THR A 56 -7.99 22.55 15.25
N ALA A 57 -7.48 22.04 14.14
CA ALA A 57 -8.22 21.91 12.89
C ALA A 57 -9.39 20.94 13.06
N PRO A 58 -10.54 21.18 12.42
CA PRO A 58 -11.70 20.28 12.50
C PRO A 58 -11.48 18.95 11.75
N PHE A 59 -10.52 18.89 10.85
CA PHE A 59 -10.07 17.72 10.11
C PHE A 59 -8.62 17.91 9.65
N ILE A 60 -7.96 16.84 9.24
CA ILE A 60 -6.62 16.88 8.66
C ILE A 60 -6.78 17.00 7.13
N PRO A 61 -6.39 18.13 6.51
CA PRO A 61 -6.41 18.25 5.05
C PRO A 61 -5.19 17.52 4.47
N VAL A 62 -5.40 16.36 3.86
CA VAL A 62 -4.32 15.61 3.19
C VAL A 62 -4.35 15.93 1.70
N PRO A 63 -3.33 16.61 1.14
CA PRO A 63 -3.23 16.78 -0.30
C PRO A 63 -2.92 15.42 -0.94
N GLU A 64 -3.63 15.09 -2.01
CA GLU A 64 -3.39 13.89 -2.80
C GLU A 64 -2.66 14.30 -4.09
N ILE A 65 -1.40 13.91 -4.21
CA ILE A 65 -0.58 14.13 -5.39
C ILE A 65 0.07 12.80 -5.72
N ALA A 66 -0.48 12.11 -6.71
CA ALA A 66 0.07 10.86 -7.20
C ALA A 66 0.55 11.03 -8.64
N GLN A 67 1.70 10.48 -8.95
CA GLN A 67 2.21 10.38 -10.31
C GLN A 67 2.65 8.95 -10.57
N ASP A 68 1.70 8.18 -11.02
CA ASP A 68 1.90 6.79 -11.40
C ASP A 68 2.27 6.72 -12.89
N PRO A 69 3.24 5.89 -13.30
CA PRO A 69 3.58 5.69 -14.72
C PRO A 69 2.42 5.26 -15.59
N ASP A 70 1.42 4.59 -15.02
CA ASP A 70 0.27 4.04 -15.75
C ASP A 70 -0.90 5.01 -15.81
N SER A 71 -1.24 5.69 -14.71
CA SER A 71 -2.38 6.61 -14.61
C SER A 71 -2.03 8.07 -14.88
N GLY A 72 -0.74 8.44 -14.82
CA GLY A 72 -0.28 9.81 -14.93
C GLY A 72 -0.46 10.61 -13.63
N LEU A 73 -0.54 11.94 -13.76
CA LEU A 73 -0.68 12.85 -12.63
C LEU A 73 -2.13 12.89 -12.14
N SER A 74 -2.33 12.61 -10.87
CA SER A 74 -3.60 12.83 -10.16
C SER A 74 -3.42 13.88 -9.09
N LEU A 75 -4.38 14.78 -8.96
CA LEU A 75 -4.40 15.84 -7.96
C LEU A 75 -5.72 15.81 -7.20
N GLY A 76 -5.65 15.82 -5.88
CA GLY A 76 -6.82 15.72 -5.03
C GLY A 76 -6.64 16.30 -3.64
N LEU A 77 -7.71 16.22 -2.87
CA LEU A 77 -7.74 16.61 -1.46
C LEU A 77 -8.56 15.57 -0.68
N ILE A 78 -7.99 15.10 0.41
CA ILE A 78 -8.61 14.15 1.34
C ILE A 78 -8.82 14.85 2.68
N PRO A 79 -9.98 15.49 2.94
CA PRO A 79 -10.33 15.93 4.27
C PRO A 79 -10.53 14.70 5.17
N THR A 80 -9.69 14.55 6.19
CA THR A 80 -9.66 13.36 7.04
C THR A 80 -10.13 13.70 8.45
N TRP A 81 -11.23 13.08 8.87
CA TRP A 81 -11.73 13.13 10.25
C TRP A 81 -11.24 11.92 11.01
N VAL A 82 -10.64 12.18 12.17
CA VAL A 82 -10.11 11.14 13.04
C VAL A 82 -10.84 11.17 14.37
N LYS A 83 -11.41 10.04 14.78
CA LYS A 83 -11.95 9.84 16.13
C LYS A 83 -10.96 9.03 16.94
N THR A 84 -10.75 9.43 18.21
CA THR A 84 -9.84 8.76 19.13
C THR A 84 -10.55 8.36 20.42
N ASP A 85 -9.99 7.40 21.15
CA ASP A 85 -10.33 7.04 22.50
C ASP A 85 -9.73 8.03 23.52
N GLU A 86 -9.94 7.78 24.83
CA GLU A 86 -9.39 8.58 25.93
C GLU A 86 -7.86 8.58 25.99
N ASN A 87 -7.22 7.55 25.42
CA ASN A 87 -5.78 7.40 25.33
C ASN A 87 -5.17 8.01 24.05
N ARG A 88 -5.99 8.73 23.28
CA ARG A 88 -5.64 9.33 21.97
C ARG A 88 -5.33 8.29 20.87
N ASN A 89 -5.70 7.03 21.05
CA ASN A 89 -5.61 6.03 19.99
C ASN A 89 -6.74 6.22 18.98
N VAL A 90 -6.42 6.08 17.72
CA VAL A 90 -7.39 6.19 16.62
C VAL A 90 -8.37 5.02 16.69
N THR A 91 -9.67 5.33 16.71
CA THR A 91 -10.75 4.34 16.70
C THR A 91 -11.56 4.36 15.41
N ARG A 92 -11.63 5.51 14.72
CA ARG A 92 -12.30 5.64 13.42
C ARG A 92 -11.65 6.71 12.57
N ILE A 93 -11.59 6.45 11.27
CA ILE A 93 -11.21 7.43 10.26
C ILE A 93 -12.32 7.51 9.22
N VAL A 94 -12.69 8.74 8.86
CA VAL A 94 -13.55 9.02 7.72
C VAL A 94 -12.78 9.97 6.81
N ALA A 95 -12.50 9.52 5.58
CA ALA A 95 -11.62 10.21 4.64
C ALA A 95 -12.21 10.19 3.22
N PRO A 96 -13.25 11.00 2.95
CA PRO A 96 -13.67 11.20 1.58
C PRO A 96 -12.61 11.99 0.81
N ASP A 97 -12.57 11.84 -0.50
CA ASP A 97 -11.74 12.68 -1.35
C ASP A 97 -12.49 13.27 -2.54
N LEU A 98 -11.84 14.24 -3.15
CA LEU A 98 -12.14 14.75 -4.47
C LEU A 98 -10.82 14.78 -5.25
N ILE A 99 -10.77 14.02 -6.34
CA ILE A 99 -9.56 13.85 -7.15
C ILE A 99 -9.83 14.23 -8.60
N TYR A 100 -8.82 14.74 -9.27
CA TYR A 100 -8.83 14.98 -10.71
C TYR A 100 -7.66 14.24 -11.36
N ASN A 101 -7.96 13.52 -12.43
CA ASN A 101 -6.97 12.89 -13.31
C ASN A 101 -7.30 13.25 -14.76
N PRO A 102 -6.32 13.66 -15.61
CA PRO A 102 -6.59 14.04 -17.00
C PRO A 102 -7.24 12.94 -17.83
N ASN A 103 -6.91 11.68 -17.59
CA ASN A 103 -7.43 10.52 -18.33
C ASN A 103 -8.85 10.15 -17.91
N PHE A 104 -9.19 10.30 -16.62
CA PHE A 104 -10.45 9.78 -16.04
C PHE A 104 -11.39 10.86 -15.52
N GLY A 105 -10.96 12.13 -15.55
CA GLY A 105 -11.76 13.28 -15.11
C GLY A 105 -11.81 13.43 -13.59
N ILE A 106 -12.90 14.02 -13.09
CA ILE A 106 -13.14 14.20 -11.67
C ILE A 106 -13.63 12.89 -11.08
N GLY A 107 -13.08 12.53 -9.93
CA GLY A 107 -13.48 11.39 -9.13
C GLY A 107 -13.73 11.77 -7.68
N MET A 108 -14.44 10.90 -6.99
CA MET A 108 -14.64 10.97 -5.54
C MET A 108 -14.56 9.56 -4.96
N HIS A 109 -13.98 9.47 -3.77
CA HIS A 109 -14.01 8.26 -2.96
C HIS A 109 -14.56 8.59 -1.58
N ALA A 110 -15.19 7.60 -0.96
CA ALA A 110 -15.55 7.60 0.44
C ALA A 110 -14.80 6.46 1.13
N ARG A 111 -14.07 6.78 2.21
CA ARG A 111 -13.28 5.80 2.96
C ARG A 111 -13.67 5.87 4.43
N ILE A 112 -13.99 4.72 4.99
CA ILE A 112 -14.29 4.55 6.41
C ILE A 112 -13.45 3.40 6.93
N TYR A 113 -12.68 3.66 7.98
CA TYR A 113 -11.91 2.66 8.71
C TYR A 113 -12.35 2.69 10.16
N GLU A 114 -12.72 1.54 10.68
CA GLU A 114 -13.11 1.36 12.08
C GLU A 114 -12.17 0.39 12.76
N TYR A 115 -11.63 0.81 13.87
CA TYR A 115 -10.75 0.03 14.73
C TYR A 115 -11.50 -0.22 16.04
N ALA A 116 -12.39 -1.20 16.02
CA ALA A 116 -13.23 -1.53 17.19
C ALA A 116 -12.36 -1.98 18.37
N SER A 117 -11.24 -2.64 18.08
CA SER A 117 -10.19 -2.98 19.05
C SER A 117 -8.84 -3.16 18.32
N ARG A 118 -7.77 -3.52 19.04
CA ARG A 118 -6.50 -3.93 18.42
C ARG A 118 -6.63 -5.26 17.67
N ASP A 119 -7.61 -6.09 18.04
CA ASP A 119 -7.88 -7.42 17.49
C ASP A 119 -8.92 -7.41 16.37
N GLU A 120 -9.80 -6.42 16.35
CA GLU A 120 -10.92 -6.31 15.41
C GLU A 120 -10.92 -4.99 14.67
N GLN A 121 -11.04 -5.07 13.35
CA GLN A 121 -11.18 -3.90 12.47
C GLN A 121 -12.04 -4.20 11.26
N TRP A 122 -12.60 -3.16 10.67
CA TRP A 122 -13.22 -3.22 9.35
C TRP A 122 -13.00 -1.92 8.58
N SER A 123 -13.08 -2.02 7.27
CA SER A 123 -13.03 -0.87 6.37
C SER A 123 -14.02 -1.00 5.23
N VAL A 124 -14.46 0.14 4.73
CA VAL A 124 -15.21 0.26 3.49
C VAL A 124 -14.64 1.43 2.70
N VAL A 125 -14.30 1.15 1.45
CA VAL A 125 -13.91 2.14 0.45
C VAL A 125 -14.86 2.04 -0.72
N ALA A 126 -15.36 3.16 -1.21
CA ALA A 126 -16.18 3.22 -2.42
C ALA A 126 -15.78 4.44 -3.24
N GLY A 127 -15.52 4.25 -4.53
CA GLY A 127 -15.02 5.28 -5.40
C GLY A 127 -15.61 5.25 -6.81
N ILE A 128 -15.66 6.42 -7.42
CA ILE A 128 -16.10 6.59 -8.80
C ILE A 128 -15.37 7.76 -9.44
N LYS A 129 -14.88 7.59 -10.68
CA LYS A 129 -14.43 8.69 -11.53
C LYS A 129 -15.40 8.88 -12.70
N GLN A 130 -15.38 10.03 -13.35
CA GLN A 130 -16.27 10.34 -14.46
C GLN A 130 -16.19 9.32 -15.59
N ARG A 131 -15.00 8.81 -15.85
CA ARG A 131 -14.75 7.78 -16.87
C ARG A 131 -14.28 6.51 -16.21
N VAL A 132 -14.66 5.38 -16.74
CA VAL A 132 -14.21 4.00 -16.48
C VAL A 132 -14.14 3.60 -15.01
N GLU A 133 -13.37 4.27 -14.19
CA GLU A 133 -12.95 3.79 -12.87
C GLU A 133 -14.07 3.73 -11.84
N ARG A 134 -14.15 2.59 -11.18
CA ARG A 134 -15.09 2.26 -10.12
C ARG A 134 -14.39 1.40 -9.09
N GLU A 135 -14.58 1.69 -7.84
CA GLU A 135 -13.97 0.97 -6.73
C GLU A 135 -15.02 0.69 -5.65
N PHE A 136 -15.03 -0.51 -5.14
CA PHE A 136 -15.67 -0.89 -3.90
C PHE A 136 -14.83 -1.94 -3.21
N ASP A 137 -14.40 -1.67 -1.99
CA ASP A 137 -13.67 -2.59 -1.14
C ASP A 137 -14.30 -2.61 0.25
N ALA A 138 -14.58 -3.79 0.76
CA ALA A 138 -15.06 -3.99 2.11
C ALA A 138 -14.28 -5.11 2.76
N GLU A 139 -13.65 -4.82 3.88
CA GLU A 139 -12.84 -5.76 4.64
C GLU A 139 -13.29 -5.84 6.10
N TYR A 140 -13.29 -7.04 6.67
CA TYR A 140 -13.50 -7.29 8.09
C TYR A 140 -12.48 -8.29 8.60
N GLN A 141 -11.84 -7.98 9.71
CA GLN A 141 -10.83 -8.81 10.35
C GLN A 141 -11.07 -8.92 11.85
N ILE A 142 -10.98 -10.14 12.38
CA ILE A 142 -11.01 -10.46 13.81
C ILE A 142 -10.02 -11.55 14.15
N GLY A 143 -9.51 -11.56 15.36
CA GLY A 143 -8.48 -12.52 15.81
C GLY A 143 -7.08 -12.16 15.30
N ARG A 144 -6.80 -10.88 15.04
CA ARG A 144 -5.52 -10.40 14.51
C ARG A 144 -4.36 -10.62 15.47
N LEU A 145 -4.59 -10.50 16.77
CA LEU A 145 -3.60 -10.71 17.83
C LEU A 145 -3.32 -12.20 18.10
N ARG A 146 -4.19 -13.08 17.60
CA ARG A 146 -4.09 -14.55 17.79
C ARG A 146 -4.20 -14.98 19.25
N ASP A 147 -4.91 -14.19 20.05
CA ASP A 147 -5.24 -14.54 21.43
C ASP A 147 -6.23 -15.70 21.46
N ASP A 148 -7.18 -15.69 20.53
CA ASP A 148 -8.14 -16.76 20.33
C ASP A 148 -7.61 -17.86 19.39
N ARG A 149 -8.23 -19.03 19.46
CA ARG A 149 -7.89 -20.19 18.60
C ARG A 149 -8.10 -19.93 17.12
N TRP A 150 -9.03 -19.03 16.77
CA TRP A 150 -9.41 -18.74 15.40
C TRP A 150 -9.25 -17.25 15.08
N SER A 151 -8.82 -16.99 13.86
CA SER A 151 -8.86 -15.66 13.26
C SER A 151 -9.60 -15.74 11.92
N ILE A 152 -10.32 -14.68 11.58
CA ILE A 152 -11.12 -14.64 10.35
C ILE A 152 -10.88 -13.29 9.67
N ASN A 153 -10.74 -13.36 8.33
CA ASN A 153 -10.73 -12.18 7.47
C ASN A 153 -11.70 -12.42 6.31
N TYR A 154 -12.54 -11.43 6.03
CA TYR A 154 -13.42 -11.38 4.86
C TYR A 154 -13.07 -10.17 4.03
N SER A 155 -12.96 -10.35 2.69
CA SER A 155 -12.81 -9.25 1.75
C SER A 155 -13.85 -9.41 0.64
N LEU A 156 -14.45 -8.30 0.25
CA LEU A 156 -15.33 -8.18 -0.91
C LEU A 156 -14.87 -6.98 -1.72
N VAL A 157 -14.47 -7.24 -2.96
CA VAL A 157 -13.88 -6.22 -3.83
C VAL A 157 -14.60 -6.22 -5.17
N TYR A 158 -14.90 -5.04 -5.64
CA TYR A 158 -15.22 -4.72 -7.02
C TYR A 158 -14.33 -3.58 -7.46
N ASP A 159 -13.53 -3.81 -8.49
CA ASP A 159 -12.62 -2.81 -9.03
C ASP A 159 -12.74 -2.79 -10.56
N ARG A 160 -12.76 -1.60 -11.13
CA ARG A 160 -12.68 -1.38 -12.56
C ARG A 160 -11.65 -0.32 -12.84
N ASP A 161 -10.46 -0.77 -13.22
CA ASP A 161 -9.29 0.06 -13.47
C ASP A 161 -9.04 0.22 -14.97
N GLY A 162 -9.04 1.45 -15.45
CA GLY A 162 -8.73 1.81 -16.83
C GLY A 162 -7.26 2.16 -17.05
N THR A 163 -6.42 2.16 -16.00
CA THR A 163 -5.00 2.49 -16.12
C THR A 163 -4.13 1.31 -16.51
N THR A 164 -4.63 0.10 -16.35
CA THR A 164 -3.86 -1.14 -16.41
C THR A 164 -3.10 -1.30 -17.73
N ARG A 165 -1.85 -1.73 -17.64
CA ARG A 165 -0.95 -1.94 -18.76
C ARG A 165 -0.55 -3.41 -18.90
N PHE A 166 -0.31 -3.81 -20.14
CA PHE A 166 0.28 -5.10 -20.45
C PHE A 166 1.36 -4.96 -21.52
N TYR A 167 2.52 -5.51 -21.24
CA TYR A 167 3.72 -5.39 -22.09
C TYR A 167 4.11 -6.72 -22.76
N GLY A 168 3.29 -7.76 -22.57
CA GLY A 168 3.61 -9.15 -22.89
C GLY A 168 4.18 -9.90 -21.70
N VAL A 169 4.55 -11.16 -21.91
CA VAL A 169 5.10 -12.06 -20.90
C VAL A 169 6.63 -12.09 -21.00
N GLY A 170 7.31 -12.04 -19.87
CA GLY A 170 8.76 -12.14 -19.74
C GLY A 170 9.42 -10.94 -19.05
N ASN A 171 10.60 -11.18 -18.50
CA ASN A 171 11.36 -10.20 -17.72
C ASN A 171 11.95 -9.06 -18.58
N GLU A 172 12.22 -9.32 -19.86
CA GLU A 172 12.90 -8.39 -20.76
C GLU A 172 11.91 -7.68 -21.72
N THR A 173 10.61 -7.60 -21.35
CA THR A 173 9.62 -6.88 -22.13
C THR A 173 9.96 -5.39 -22.20
N ARG A 174 9.89 -4.82 -23.42
CA ARG A 174 10.26 -3.42 -23.66
C ARG A 174 9.13 -2.47 -23.24
N SER A 175 9.46 -1.31 -22.69
CA SER A 175 8.48 -0.27 -22.34
C SER A 175 7.63 0.18 -23.54
N GLY A 176 8.22 0.25 -24.74
CA GLY A 176 7.49 0.56 -25.98
C GLY A 176 6.53 -0.53 -26.47
N ALA A 177 6.48 -1.70 -25.82
CA ALA A 177 5.51 -2.76 -26.13
C ALA A 177 4.18 -2.58 -25.36
N GLN A 178 4.04 -1.52 -24.58
CA GLN A 178 2.85 -1.27 -23.76
C GLN A 178 1.55 -1.30 -24.56
N THR A 179 0.54 -1.88 -23.92
CA THR A 179 -0.85 -1.81 -24.33
C THR A 179 -1.70 -1.48 -23.12
N ASN A 180 -2.85 -0.86 -23.31
CA ASN A 180 -3.80 -0.56 -22.25
C ASN A 180 -5.01 -1.47 -22.33
N TYR A 181 -5.53 -1.87 -21.18
CA TYR A 181 -6.81 -2.56 -21.06
C TYR A 181 -7.57 -2.08 -19.82
N ILE A 182 -8.88 -2.31 -19.80
CA ILE A 182 -9.66 -2.15 -18.58
C ILE A 182 -9.65 -3.50 -17.87
N ASP A 183 -9.15 -3.50 -16.63
CA ASP A 183 -9.27 -4.61 -15.69
C ASP A 183 -10.54 -4.39 -14.87
N ALA A 184 -11.58 -5.16 -15.13
CA ALA A 184 -12.79 -5.12 -14.34
C ALA A 184 -12.90 -6.43 -13.56
N GLN A 185 -12.65 -6.36 -12.26
CA GLN A 185 -12.60 -7.52 -11.40
C GLN A 185 -13.57 -7.42 -10.22
N GLU A 186 -14.12 -8.56 -9.86
CA GLU A 186 -14.89 -8.73 -8.65
C GLU A 186 -14.45 -10.01 -7.94
N TYR A 187 -14.21 -9.93 -6.65
CA TYR A 187 -13.89 -11.12 -5.87
C TYR A 187 -14.42 -11.06 -4.45
N GLY A 188 -14.73 -12.25 -3.93
CA GLY A 188 -14.93 -12.50 -2.52
C GLY A 188 -13.83 -13.42 -2.00
N GLN A 189 -13.28 -13.09 -0.84
CA GLN A 189 -12.23 -13.86 -0.19
C GLN A 189 -12.58 -14.12 1.27
N VAL A 190 -12.32 -15.34 1.72
CA VAL A 190 -12.40 -15.75 3.12
C VAL A 190 -11.06 -16.31 3.52
N GLN A 191 -10.53 -15.86 4.65
CA GLN A 191 -9.35 -16.44 5.29
C GLN A 191 -9.73 -16.91 6.69
N VAL A 192 -9.36 -18.14 7.00
CA VAL A 192 -9.57 -18.73 8.32
C VAL A 192 -8.23 -19.20 8.86
N GLY A 193 -7.81 -18.62 9.97
CA GLY A 193 -6.57 -18.95 10.65
C GLY A 193 -6.83 -19.83 11.87
N LEU A 194 -6.14 -20.96 11.96
CA LEU A 194 -6.02 -21.77 13.17
C LEU A 194 -4.76 -21.34 13.91
N ASN A 195 -4.91 -20.66 15.03
CA ASN A 195 -3.82 -20.14 15.84
C ASN A 195 -3.34 -21.24 16.81
N PHE A 196 -2.10 -21.70 16.65
CA PHE A 196 -1.47 -22.60 17.60
C PHE A 196 -0.97 -21.84 18.85
N ASN A 197 -0.53 -20.60 18.63
CA ASN A 197 -0.14 -19.61 19.61
C ASN A 197 0.00 -18.24 18.91
N HIS A 198 0.46 -17.21 19.61
CA HIS A 198 0.66 -15.86 19.02
C HIS A 198 1.65 -15.84 17.84
N THR A 199 2.56 -16.81 17.77
CA THR A 199 3.64 -16.87 16.78
C THR A 199 3.27 -17.72 15.55
N TRP A 200 2.58 -18.84 15.74
CA TRP A 200 2.32 -19.82 14.70
C TRP A 200 0.84 -19.92 14.36
N GLN A 201 0.53 -19.88 13.07
CA GLN A 201 -0.82 -19.99 12.55
C GLN A 201 -0.82 -20.86 11.28
N LEU A 202 -1.82 -21.72 11.14
CA LEU A 202 -2.18 -22.33 9.87
C LEU A 202 -3.33 -21.53 9.26
N LEU A 203 -3.13 -20.94 8.08
CA LEU A 203 -4.08 -20.07 7.41
C LEU A 203 -4.61 -20.76 6.15
N TYR A 204 -5.92 -20.90 6.07
CA TYR A 204 -6.60 -21.30 4.83
C TYR A 204 -7.24 -20.09 4.19
N THR A 205 -7.07 -19.92 2.88
CA THR A 205 -7.69 -18.88 2.07
C THR A 205 -8.46 -19.51 0.93
N MET A 206 -9.70 -19.07 0.74
CA MET A 206 -10.49 -19.32 -0.46
C MET A 206 -10.86 -17.98 -1.08
N ARG A 207 -10.56 -17.81 -2.39
CA ARG A 207 -10.95 -16.63 -3.17
C ARG A 207 -11.72 -17.09 -4.40
N LEU A 208 -12.88 -16.46 -4.61
CA LEU A 208 -13.65 -16.55 -5.84
C LEU A 208 -13.51 -15.22 -6.56
N ARG A 209 -13.04 -15.25 -7.81
CA ARG A 209 -12.74 -14.06 -8.58
C ARG A 209 -13.30 -14.19 -9.99
N ARG A 210 -13.87 -13.10 -10.50
CA ARG A 210 -14.20 -12.89 -11.91
C ARG A 210 -13.40 -11.71 -12.41
N VAL A 211 -12.83 -11.84 -13.60
CA VAL A 211 -12.10 -10.77 -14.27
C VAL A 211 -12.61 -10.63 -15.69
N ASP A 212 -13.02 -9.41 -16.04
CA ASP A 212 -13.36 -9.02 -17.40
C ASP A 212 -12.20 -8.17 -17.95
N VAL A 213 -11.46 -8.69 -18.93
CA VAL A 213 -10.45 -7.93 -19.66
C VAL A 213 -11.13 -7.26 -20.85
N LEU A 214 -11.25 -5.93 -20.80
CA LEU A 214 -11.95 -5.14 -21.80
C LEU A 214 -10.96 -4.26 -22.60
N PRO A 215 -11.33 -3.79 -23.82
CA PRO A 215 -10.50 -2.87 -24.58
C PRO A 215 -10.11 -1.63 -23.79
N GLY A 216 -8.83 -1.22 -23.93
CA GLY A 216 -8.31 -0.02 -23.29
C GLY A 216 -8.91 1.25 -23.89
N THR A 217 -8.97 2.31 -23.08
CA THR A 217 -9.61 3.60 -23.45
C THR A 217 -8.66 4.79 -23.40
N LEU A 218 -7.38 4.59 -23.12
CA LEU A 218 -6.40 5.66 -23.10
C LEU A 218 -5.99 6.05 -24.53
N GLU A 219 -5.99 7.36 -24.81
CA GLU A 219 -5.75 7.89 -26.15
C GLU A 219 -4.30 7.68 -26.61
N ASP A 220 -3.34 7.79 -25.70
CA ASP A 220 -1.91 7.77 -26.01
C ASP A 220 -1.28 6.36 -25.98
N VAL A 221 -2.05 5.32 -25.67
CA VAL A 221 -1.57 3.95 -25.55
C VAL A 221 -2.45 3.00 -26.36
N PRO A 222 -1.87 2.17 -27.24
CA PRO A 222 -2.66 1.19 -27.99
C PRO A 222 -3.48 0.28 -27.09
N SER A 223 -4.74 0.05 -27.43
CA SER A 223 -5.57 -0.94 -26.73
C SER A 223 -4.98 -2.34 -26.88
N ILE A 224 -5.14 -3.18 -25.82
CA ILE A 224 -4.62 -4.55 -25.76
C ILE A 224 -5.03 -5.41 -26.97
N GLU A 225 -6.22 -5.21 -27.49
CA GLU A 225 -6.75 -5.94 -28.64
C GLU A 225 -5.91 -5.77 -29.92
N THR A 226 -5.16 -4.67 -30.03
CA THR A 226 -4.31 -4.41 -31.20
C THR A 226 -3.13 -5.36 -31.31
N ARG A 227 -2.63 -5.86 -30.19
CA ARG A 227 -1.48 -6.77 -30.10
C ARG A 227 -1.83 -8.14 -29.56
N PHE A 228 -2.81 -8.22 -28.67
CA PHE A 228 -3.19 -9.43 -27.94
C PHE A 228 -4.70 -9.65 -27.94
N PRO A 229 -5.35 -9.77 -29.12
CA PRO A 229 -6.82 -9.87 -29.20
C PRO A 229 -7.38 -11.10 -28.48
N GLY A 230 -6.60 -12.16 -28.34
CA GLY A 230 -6.99 -13.37 -27.63
C GLY A 230 -7.00 -13.26 -26.11
N LEU A 231 -6.61 -12.11 -25.54
CA LEU A 231 -6.62 -11.88 -24.09
C LEU A 231 -7.89 -11.16 -23.60
N LEU A 232 -8.74 -10.67 -24.51
CA LEU A 232 -10.03 -10.10 -24.14
C LEU A 232 -11.01 -11.20 -23.73
N GLY A 233 -11.81 -10.91 -22.74
CA GLY A 233 -12.89 -11.81 -22.31
C GLY A 233 -13.06 -11.83 -20.81
N THR A 234 -13.91 -12.75 -20.37
CA THR A 234 -14.24 -13.00 -18.97
C THR A 234 -13.68 -14.33 -18.55
N ASP A 235 -12.94 -14.35 -17.47
CA ASP A 235 -12.45 -15.57 -16.82
C ASP A 235 -12.89 -15.62 -15.37
N HIS A 236 -13.13 -16.82 -14.86
CA HIS A 236 -13.45 -17.10 -13.46
C HIS A 236 -12.34 -17.91 -12.81
N GLU A 237 -12.06 -17.60 -11.56
CA GLU A 237 -11.01 -18.26 -10.80
C GLU A 237 -11.49 -18.59 -9.39
N ILE A 238 -11.25 -19.84 -8.97
CA ILE A 238 -11.36 -20.26 -7.56
C ILE A 238 -10.00 -20.73 -7.08
N VAL A 239 -9.39 -19.94 -6.20
CA VAL A 239 -8.10 -20.29 -5.60
C VAL A 239 -8.32 -20.78 -4.18
N ASN A 240 -7.72 -21.93 -3.86
CA ASN A 240 -7.60 -22.43 -2.52
C ASN A 240 -6.12 -22.42 -2.13
N ARG A 241 -5.78 -21.80 -1.01
CA ARG A 241 -4.42 -21.69 -0.51
C ARG A 241 -4.34 -22.13 0.95
N LEU A 242 -3.31 -22.88 1.28
CA LEU A 242 -2.94 -23.23 2.64
C LEU A 242 -1.57 -22.62 2.94
N ALA A 243 -1.47 -21.88 4.05
CA ALA A 243 -0.23 -21.22 4.44
C ALA A 243 0.12 -21.51 5.89
N LEU A 244 1.40 -21.71 6.15
CA LEU A 244 1.97 -21.67 7.49
C LEU A 244 2.56 -20.31 7.75
N VAL A 245 2.06 -19.62 8.78
CA VAL A 245 2.49 -18.28 9.18
C VAL A 245 3.30 -18.37 10.47
N TYR A 246 4.49 -17.77 10.45
CA TYR A 246 5.34 -17.51 11.60
C TYR A 246 5.47 -16.01 11.78
N ASP A 247 5.08 -15.45 12.92
CA ASP A 247 5.09 -13.99 13.16
C ASP A 247 5.53 -13.69 14.58
N THR A 248 6.64 -12.99 14.70
CA THR A 248 7.24 -12.55 15.97
C THR A 248 7.37 -11.03 16.07
N ARG A 249 6.69 -10.30 15.19
CA ARG A 249 6.70 -8.84 15.22
C ARG A 249 6.09 -8.34 16.54
N ASP A 250 6.67 -7.27 17.07
CA ASP A 250 6.21 -6.62 18.30
C ASP A 250 4.93 -5.80 18.11
N ASP A 251 4.65 -5.37 16.88
CA ASP A 251 3.42 -4.68 16.49
C ASP A 251 2.99 -5.13 15.09
N LEU A 252 1.68 -5.22 14.86
CA LEU A 252 1.13 -5.68 13.57
C LEU A 252 1.18 -4.60 12.48
N THR A 253 1.11 -3.33 12.86
CA THR A 253 1.01 -2.19 11.94
C THR A 253 2.32 -1.43 11.82
N VAL A 254 2.96 -1.12 12.97
CA VAL A 254 4.20 -0.32 13.03
C VAL A 254 5.28 -1.11 13.77
N PRO A 255 5.73 -2.23 13.22
CA PRO A 255 6.71 -3.07 13.90
C PRO A 255 8.07 -2.39 14.00
N SER A 256 8.69 -2.52 15.17
CA SER A 256 10.05 -2.05 15.42
C SER A 256 11.08 -3.19 15.45
N ARG A 257 10.63 -4.43 15.61
CA ARG A 257 11.47 -5.63 15.64
C ARG A 257 10.66 -6.89 15.35
N GLY A 258 11.38 -7.97 15.02
CA GLY A 258 10.80 -9.28 14.78
C GLY A 258 10.76 -9.64 13.31
N MET A 259 10.06 -10.71 12.98
CA MET A 259 9.94 -11.19 11.61
C MET A 259 8.57 -11.83 11.37
N LYS A 260 8.15 -11.84 10.11
CA LYS A 260 7.00 -12.59 9.65
C LYS A 260 7.38 -13.42 8.45
N TRP A 261 7.05 -14.71 8.46
CA TRP A 261 7.22 -15.62 7.34
C TRP A 261 5.90 -16.29 7.00
N ILE A 262 5.60 -16.37 5.72
CA ILE A 262 4.44 -17.06 5.17
C ILE A 262 4.95 -18.06 4.13
N LEU A 263 4.79 -19.34 4.41
CA LEU A 263 5.04 -20.43 3.47
C LEU A 263 3.70 -20.91 2.97
N TYR A 264 3.46 -20.94 1.67
CA TYR A 264 2.14 -21.32 1.15
C TYR A 264 2.22 -22.25 -0.04
N ILE A 265 1.17 -23.05 -0.18
CA ILE A 265 0.82 -23.80 -1.38
C ILE A 265 -0.62 -23.48 -1.74
N GLY A 266 -0.94 -23.51 -3.00
CA GLY A 266 -2.29 -23.24 -3.49
C GLY A 266 -2.57 -23.90 -4.82
N ALA A 267 -3.83 -23.93 -5.18
CA ALA A 267 -4.28 -24.44 -6.46
C ALA A 267 -5.59 -23.81 -6.89
N SER A 268 -5.73 -23.66 -8.20
CA SER A 268 -6.99 -23.45 -8.90
C SER A 268 -7.24 -24.67 -9.80
N ALA A 269 -8.42 -25.27 -9.67
CA ALA A 269 -8.78 -26.47 -10.43
C ALA A 269 -10.00 -26.20 -11.29
N LYS A 270 -9.80 -26.19 -12.60
CA LYS A 270 -10.85 -25.95 -13.62
C LYS A 270 -12.03 -26.92 -13.41
N ASN A 271 -13.24 -26.39 -13.35
CA ASN A 271 -14.46 -27.18 -13.22
C ASN A 271 -15.49 -26.89 -14.33
N GLY A 272 -15.19 -25.97 -15.23
CA GLY A 272 -16.03 -25.62 -16.38
C GLY A 272 -17.34 -24.93 -16.05
N LEU A 273 -17.60 -24.61 -14.78
CA LEU A 273 -18.82 -23.94 -14.33
C LEU A 273 -18.52 -22.59 -13.66
N LEU A 274 -17.62 -22.58 -12.69
CA LEU A 274 -17.27 -21.41 -11.88
C LEU A 274 -15.76 -21.13 -11.85
N ASN A 275 -14.97 -21.95 -12.55
CA ASN A 275 -13.53 -21.84 -12.58
C ASN A 275 -12.98 -22.26 -13.93
N ASP A 276 -12.37 -21.33 -14.62
CA ASP A 276 -11.76 -21.51 -15.94
C ASP A 276 -10.26 -21.80 -15.83
N SER A 277 -9.66 -21.57 -14.66
CA SER A 277 -8.23 -21.65 -14.41
C SER A 277 -7.80 -23.00 -13.91
N SER A 278 -6.62 -23.48 -14.35
CA SER A 278 -5.99 -24.74 -13.88
C SER A 278 -4.49 -24.51 -13.66
N TYR A 279 -4.11 -24.28 -12.40
CA TYR A 279 -2.72 -24.13 -12.01
C TYR A 279 -2.50 -24.49 -10.53
N SER A 280 -1.25 -24.71 -10.17
CA SER A 280 -0.81 -24.80 -8.78
C SER A 280 0.23 -23.74 -8.49
N GLU A 281 0.29 -23.32 -7.24
CA GLU A 281 1.27 -22.35 -6.77
C GLU A 281 1.93 -22.80 -5.48
N ALA A 282 3.17 -22.36 -5.29
CA ALA A 282 3.90 -22.45 -4.04
C ALA A 282 4.70 -21.16 -3.85
N GLY A 283 4.88 -20.74 -2.63
CA GLY A 283 5.65 -19.53 -2.41
C GLY A 283 6.06 -19.30 -0.97
N ILE A 284 6.88 -18.29 -0.83
CA ILE A 284 7.37 -17.78 0.45
C ILE A 284 7.32 -16.24 0.42
N ASP A 285 6.80 -15.66 1.50
CA ASP A 285 6.86 -14.21 1.77
C ASP A 285 7.50 -14.03 3.13
N GLY A 286 8.57 -13.25 3.20
CA GLY A 286 9.33 -13.04 4.42
C GLY A 286 9.61 -11.58 4.68
N ARG A 287 9.40 -11.14 5.93
CA ARG A 287 9.68 -9.80 6.41
C ARG A 287 10.52 -9.88 7.66
N GLY A 288 11.59 -9.09 7.70
CA GLY A 288 12.44 -8.98 8.88
C GLY A 288 12.62 -7.52 9.27
N ILE A 289 12.57 -7.24 10.57
CA ILE A 289 12.61 -5.90 11.12
C ILE A 289 13.59 -5.89 12.29
N TRP A 290 14.62 -5.05 12.20
CA TRP A 290 15.71 -4.98 13.18
C TRP A 290 15.93 -3.54 13.63
N PRO A 291 15.88 -3.24 14.94
CA PRO A 291 16.28 -1.94 15.46
C PRO A 291 17.79 -1.76 15.29
N VAL A 292 18.18 -0.73 14.55
CA VAL A 292 19.59 -0.36 14.34
C VAL A 292 19.99 0.92 15.02
N GLY A 293 19.03 1.61 15.66
CA GLY A 293 19.22 2.80 16.46
C GLY A 293 17.98 3.08 17.31
N LYS A 294 18.02 4.13 18.13
CA LYS A 294 16.90 4.50 19.02
C LYS A 294 15.60 4.76 18.22
N ASP A 295 15.72 5.49 17.09
CA ASP A 295 14.61 5.92 16.25
C ASP A 295 14.77 5.41 14.82
N THR A 296 15.54 4.32 14.63
CA THR A 296 15.90 3.78 13.31
C THR A 296 15.73 2.27 13.28
N VAL A 297 15.04 1.80 12.25
CA VAL A 297 14.74 0.39 12.01
C VAL A 297 15.20 0.03 10.61
N LEU A 298 15.92 -1.08 10.48
CA LEU A 298 16.16 -1.75 9.21
C LEU A 298 15.02 -2.72 8.96
N ALA A 299 14.32 -2.56 7.84
CA ALA A 299 13.28 -3.47 7.40
C ALA A 299 13.69 -4.11 6.08
N ALA A 300 13.47 -5.40 5.94
CA ALA A 300 13.71 -6.14 4.70
C ALA A 300 12.50 -7.03 4.38
N HIS A 301 12.22 -7.17 3.10
CA HIS A 301 11.16 -8.02 2.58
C HIS A 301 11.72 -8.87 1.42
N MET A 302 11.24 -10.08 1.30
CA MET A 302 11.44 -10.92 0.12
C MET A 302 10.19 -11.73 -0.17
N SER A 303 9.90 -11.92 -1.45
CA SER A 303 8.81 -12.78 -1.90
C SER A 303 9.27 -13.62 -3.10
N LEU A 304 8.87 -14.89 -3.09
CA LEU A 304 9.05 -15.81 -4.20
C LEU A 304 7.73 -16.50 -4.46
N ARG A 305 7.23 -16.42 -5.68
CA ARG A 305 6.08 -17.20 -6.15
C ARG A 305 6.51 -18.12 -7.28
N TYR A 306 6.12 -19.37 -7.19
CA TYR A 306 6.40 -20.39 -8.17
C TYR A 306 5.11 -21.10 -8.59
N LEU A 307 4.89 -21.28 -9.90
CA LEU A 307 3.75 -21.97 -10.48
C LEU A 307 4.22 -23.31 -11.08
N PRO A 308 4.25 -24.42 -10.28
CA PRO A 308 4.67 -25.73 -10.77
C PRO A 308 3.88 -26.21 -11.98
N THR A 309 2.58 -25.96 -11.98
CA THR A 309 1.71 -26.22 -13.12
C THR A 309 1.01 -24.92 -13.55
N ALA A 310 0.84 -24.69 -14.85
CA ALA A 310 0.20 -23.52 -15.42
C ALA A 310 -0.39 -23.90 -16.77
N ASN A 311 -1.39 -24.81 -16.77
CA ASN A 311 -1.95 -25.36 -18.01
C ASN A 311 -2.97 -24.42 -18.64
N ASP A 312 -3.90 -23.91 -17.83
CA ASP A 312 -4.92 -22.94 -18.21
C ASP A 312 -4.87 -21.78 -17.21
N ILE A 313 -3.91 -20.87 -17.36
CA ILE A 313 -3.76 -19.70 -16.49
C ILE A 313 -3.98 -18.45 -17.33
N PRO A 314 -4.96 -17.60 -17.00
CA PRO A 314 -5.09 -16.30 -17.64
C PRO A 314 -3.91 -15.41 -17.28
N PHE A 315 -3.50 -14.49 -18.17
CA PHE A 315 -2.30 -13.70 -18.01
C PHE A 315 -2.29 -12.85 -16.70
N TRP A 316 -3.46 -12.36 -16.31
CA TRP A 316 -3.64 -11.57 -15.09
C TRP A 316 -3.45 -12.39 -13.79
N ALA A 317 -3.50 -13.74 -13.85
CA ALA A 317 -3.22 -14.65 -12.74
C ALA A 317 -1.75 -15.12 -12.70
N LEU A 318 -0.96 -14.83 -13.73
CA LEU A 318 0.49 -15.03 -13.72
C LEU A 318 1.14 -14.27 -12.56
N SER A 319 2.38 -14.60 -12.26
CA SER A 319 3.17 -13.78 -11.33
C SER A 319 3.51 -12.45 -11.99
N SER A 320 3.35 -11.34 -11.27
CA SER A 320 3.73 -10.02 -11.74
C SER A 320 4.52 -9.25 -10.70
N ILE A 321 5.37 -8.35 -11.18
CA ILE A 321 6.10 -7.37 -10.36
C ILE A 321 6.03 -6.01 -11.01
N GLY A 322 6.11 -4.96 -10.21
CA GLY A 322 5.98 -3.56 -10.60
C GLY A 322 4.96 -2.86 -9.71
N GLY A 323 5.17 -1.57 -9.44
CA GLY A 323 4.32 -0.80 -8.56
C GLY A 323 4.54 -1.08 -7.07
N GLY A 324 3.53 -0.80 -6.27
CA GLY A 324 3.55 -0.95 -4.81
C GLY A 324 2.82 -2.18 -4.30
N GLN A 325 2.08 -2.92 -5.14
CA GLN A 325 1.21 -4.01 -4.72
C GLN A 325 1.46 -5.30 -5.50
N SER A 326 1.05 -6.42 -4.91
CA SER A 326 1.13 -7.74 -5.52
C SER A 326 -0.24 -8.26 -5.93
N VAL A 327 -0.29 -8.99 -7.05
CA VAL A 327 -1.49 -9.68 -7.55
C VAL A 327 -2.09 -10.67 -6.53
N ILE A 328 -1.30 -11.21 -5.62
CA ILE A 328 -1.72 -12.24 -4.66
C ILE A 328 -1.96 -11.73 -3.25
N GLY A 329 -2.11 -10.43 -3.07
CA GLY A 329 -2.38 -9.82 -1.76
C GLY A 329 -1.20 -9.81 -0.80
N GLY A 330 0.03 -9.95 -1.31
CA GLY A 330 1.27 -9.60 -0.64
C GLY A 330 1.91 -8.45 -1.39
N GLU A 331 2.60 -7.57 -0.73
CA GLU A 331 3.28 -6.46 -1.39
C GLU A 331 4.57 -6.97 -2.03
N GLN A 332 4.75 -6.70 -3.31
CA GLN A 332 5.97 -7.02 -4.06
C GLN A 332 6.51 -5.73 -4.68
N PRO A 333 7.04 -4.83 -3.84
CA PRO A 333 7.43 -3.50 -4.29
C PRO A 333 8.53 -3.57 -5.35
N LEU A 334 8.32 -2.83 -6.42
CA LEU A 334 9.33 -2.43 -7.39
C LEU A 334 8.97 -1.01 -7.82
N ARG A 335 9.09 -0.08 -6.88
CA ARG A 335 8.48 1.26 -6.83
C ARG A 335 9.11 2.29 -7.78
N GLY A 336 9.70 1.86 -8.87
CA GLY A 336 10.18 2.69 -9.98
C GLY A 336 9.58 2.29 -11.32
N PHE A 337 8.59 1.37 -11.28
CA PHE A 337 7.86 0.87 -12.44
C PHE A 337 6.36 0.96 -12.19
N GLY A 338 5.58 0.96 -13.27
CA GLY A 338 4.11 0.88 -13.18
C GLY A 338 3.62 -0.44 -12.61
N GLN A 339 2.36 -0.48 -12.22
CA GLN A 339 1.72 -1.67 -11.64
C GLN A 339 1.73 -2.83 -12.64
N GLY A 340 2.22 -4.00 -12.20
CA GLY A 340 2.26 -5.18 -13.07
C GLY A 340 3.12 -5.00 -14.32
N ARG A 341 4.25 -4.29 -14.23
CA ARG A 341 5.12 -4.01 -15.38
C ARG A 341 5.69 -5.25 -16.04
N PHE A 342 5.97 -6.30 -15.27
CA PHE A 342 6.55 -7.55 -15.76
C PHE A 342 5.68 -8.73 -15.33
N TYR A 343 5.35 -9.61 -16.27
CA TYR A 343 4.56 -10.83 -16.05
C TYR A 343 5.34 -12.06 -16.51
N ASP A 344 5.35 -13.11 -15.71
CA ASP A 344 5.78 -14.46 -16.12
C ASP A 344 5.18 -15.50 -15.15
N ARG A 345 5.51 -16.77 -15.33
CA ARG A 345 5.03 -17.85 -14.45
C ARG A 345 5.44 -17.65 -13.01
N ASP A 346 6.70 -17.30 -12.79
CA ASP A 346 7.33 -17.23 -11.47
C ASP A 346 7.83 -15.80 -11.23
N SER A 347 7.91 -15.40 -9.97
CA SER A 347 8.46 -14.09 -9.59
C SER A 347 9.30 -14.16 -8.34
N PHE A 348 10.31 -13.29 -8.30
CA PHE A 348 11.10 -12.95 -7.13
C PHE A 348 11.09 -11.45 -6.93
N SER A 349 10.89 -11.00 -5.70
CA SER A 349 11.09 -9.60 -5.30
C SER A 349 11.75 -9.52 -3.93
N SER A 350 12.47 -8.42 -3.70
CA SER A 350 13.09 -8.12 -2.43
C SER A 350 13.22 -6.62 -2.25
N THR A 351 13.03 -6.15 -1.03
CA THR A 351 13.16 -4.74 -0.65
C THR A 351 13.97 -4.62 0.63
N ILE A 352 14.77 -3.56 0.71
CA ILE A 352 15.45 -3.14 1.94
C ILE A 352 15.12 -1.67 2.17
N GLU A 353 14.67 -1.35 3.39
CA GLU A 353 14.38 0.02 3.83
C GLU A 353 15.07 0.35 5.15
N LEU A 354 15.61 1.56 5.24
CA LEU A 354 16.09 2.11 6.50
C LEU A 354 15.07 3.15 6.99
N ARG A 355 14.18 2.77 7.90
CA ARG A 355 13.10 3.60 8.45
C ARG A 355 13.62 4.42 9.62
N HIS A 356 13.60 5.74 9.51
CA HIS A 356 14.06 6.66 10.55
C HIS A 356 12.96 7.63 10.96
N LYS A 357 12.55 7.59 12.23
CA LYS A 357 11.63 8.57 12.78
C LYS A 357 12.34 9.91 12.97
N ALA A 358 11.97 10.90 12.15
CA ALA A 358 12.61 12.21 12.15
C ALA A 358 12.10 13.11 13.27
N PHE A 359 10.76 13.19 13.45
CA PHE A 359 10.13 13.99 14.51
C PHE A 359 8.68 13.56 14.72
N SER A 360 8.05 14.12 15.77
CA SER A 360 6.64 13.93 16.09
C SER A 360 5.99 15.29 16.38
N PHE A 361 4.70 15.40 16.09
CA PHE A 361 3.91 16.57 16.44
C PHE A 361 2.45 16.21 16.75
N ASP A 362 1.76 17.10 17.47
CA ASP A 362 0.34 16.94 17.76
C ASP A 362 -0.49 17.32 16.52
N ALA A 363 -1.37 16.41 16.09
CA ALA A 363 -2.28 16.60 14.96
C ALA A 363 -3.71 16.29 15.39
N VAL A 364 -4.57 17.30 15.43
CA VAL A 364 -5.97 17.20 15.86
C VAL A 364 -6.07 16.54 17.25
N THR A 365 -6.47 15.28 17.32
CA THR A 365 -6.65 14.52 18.57
C THR A 365 -5.56 13.47 18.80
N THR A 366 -4.63 13.33 17.86
CA THR A 366 -3.58 12.28 17.89
C THR A 366 -2.18 12.86 17.81
N VAL A 367 -1.17 12.02 17.94
CA VAL A 367 0.24 12.35 17.67
C VAL A 367 0.62 11.76 16.34
N LEU A 368 1.20 12.56 15.47
CA LEU A 368 1.72 12.12 14.18
C LEU A 368 3.25 12.00 14.25
N ASP A 369 3.76 10.80 14.01
CA ASP A 369 5.19 10.54 13.82
C ASP A 369 5.53 10.68 12.33
N ILE A 370 6.59 11.41 12.00
CA ILE A 370 7.11 11.53 10.63
C ILE A 370 8.36 10.67 10.51
N GLU A 371 8.31 9.77 9.51
CA GLU A 371 9.40 8.86 9.19
C GLU A 371 9.92 9.11 7.79
N VAL A 372 11.24 9.01 7.61
CA VAL A 372 11.92 9.03 6.32
C VAL A 372 12.58 7.66 6.11
N ALA A 373 12.40 7.08 4.92
CA ALA A 373 12.82 5.72 4.64
C ALA A 373 13.49 5.61 3.26
N PRO A 374 14.81 5.81 3.13
CA PRO A 374 15.51 5.38 1.93
C PRO A 374 15.37 3.88 1.73
N PHE A 375 15.19 3.48 0.47
CA PHE A 375 14.95 2.08 0.11
C PHE A 375 15.64 1.66 -1.19
N ALA A 376 15.79 0.35 -1.35
CA ALA A 376 16.17 -0.31 -2.59
C ALA A 376 15.26 -1.52 -2.82
N ASP A 377 14.64 -1.58 -4.01
CA ASP A 377 13.82 -2.70 -4.45
C ASP A 377 14.54 -3.47 -5.56
N PHE A 378 14.39 -4.79 -5.52
CA PHE A 378 14.93 -5.73 -6.51
C PHE A 378 13.83 -6.68 -6.92
N GLY A 379 13.67 -6.94 -8.21
CA GLY A 379 12.64 -7.85 -8.66
C GLY A 379 12.90 -8.45 -10.03
N ARG A 380 12.32 -9.62 -10.25
CA ARG A 380 12.39 -10.35 -11.49
C ARG A 380 11.19 -11.28 -11.65
N VAL A 381 10.73 -11.41 -12.88
CA VAL A 381 9.88 -12.54 -13.29
C VAL A 381 10.68 -13.55 -14.11
N PHE A 382 10.29 -14.82 -14.11
CA PHE A 382 10.99 -15.87 -14.85
C PHE A 382 10.07 -17.07 -15.10
N SER A 383 10.52 -17.99 -15.93
CA SER A 383 9.76 -19.21 -16.25
C SER A 383 10.62 -20.45 -16.03
N GLY A 384 10.13 -21.33 -15.17
CA GLY A 384 10.67 -22.67 -14.92
C GLY A 384 11.74 -22.77 -13.84
N SER A 385 11.76 -23.92 -13.17
CA SER A 385 12.60 -24.25 -12.01
C SER A 385 14.12 -24.27 -12.31
N GLY A 386 14.52 -24.30 -13.59
CA GLY A 386 15.93 -24.24 -13.99
C GLY A 386 16.48 -22.81 -14.12
N THR A 387 15.65 -21.79 -13.97
CA THR A 387 16.07 -20.40 -14.15
C THR A 387 16.57 -19.84 -12.80
N ASN A 388 17.74 -19.18 -12.81
CA ASN A 388 18.25 -18.52 -11.61
C ASN A 388 17.34 -17.34 -11.23
N PRO A 389 16.65 -17.35 -10.10
CA PRO A 389 15.73 -16.27 -9.70
C PRO A 389 16.43 -14.94 -9.42
N LEU A 390 17.75 -14.94 -9.24
CA LEU A 390 18.56 -13.73 -8.98
C LEU A 390 19.30 -13.20 -10.23
N GLY A 391 19.11 -13.82 -11.40
CA GLY A 391 19.73 -13.36 -12.64
C GLY A 391 18.90 -12.25 -13.30
N HIS A 392 19.54 -11.16 -13.78
CA HIS A 392 18.88 -10.06 -14.50
C HIS A 392 17.71 -9.41 -13.71
N VAL A 393 17.95 -9.08 -12.44
CA VAL A 393 16.97 -8.39 -11.59
C VAL A 393 16.86 -6.92 -11.99
N HIS A 394 15.63 -6.40 -12.03
CA HIS A 394 15.35 -4.97 -12.09
C HIS A 394 15.62 -4.36 -10.73
N GLN A 395 16.11 -3.11 -10.73
CA GLN A 395 16.52 -2.40 -9.52
C GLN A 395 15.84 -1.04 -9.47
N VAL A 396 15.44 -0.64 -8.28
CA VAL A 396 14.88 0.67 -7.96
C VAL A 396 15.55 1.19 -6.70
N TYR A 397 15.85 2.47 -6.68
CA TYR A 397 16.31 3.18 -5.50
C TYR A 397 15.41 4.36 -5.23
N GLY A 398 15.12 4.64 -3.97
CA GLY A 398 14.17 5.68 -3.65
C GLY A 398 14.20 6.13 -2.21
N VAL A 399 13.23 7.00 -1.90
CA VAL A 399 12.98 7.50 -0.55
C VAL A 399 11.48 7.53 -0.30
N GLY A 400 11.09 7.03 0.85
CA GLY A 400 9.72 7.08 1.36
C GLY A 400 9.57 8.08 2.49
N PHE A 401 8.42 8.68 2.58
CA PHE A 401 7.98 9.54 3.68
C PHE A 401 6.71 8.94 4.25
N ARG A 402 6.64 8.80 5.57
CA ARG A 402 5.51 8.20 6.24
C ARG A 402 4.98 9.12 7.33
N GLY A 403 3.66 9.22 7.42
CA GLY A 403 2.95 9.81 8.54
C GLY A 403 2.26 8.71 9.34
N ILE A 404 2.65 8.53 10.59
CA ILE A 404 2.19 7.43 11.43
C ILE A 404 1.31 7.99 12.54
N ALA A 405 0.02 7.67 12.52
CA ALA A 405 -0.93 7.96 13.59
C ALA A 405 -1.18 6.68 14.39
N ARG A 406 -0.44 6.49 15.46
CA ARG A 406 -0.50 5.26 16.25
C ARG A 406 -1.87 4.99 16.86
N PRO A 407 -2.25 3.72 17.01
CA PRO A 407 -1.47 2.52 16.70
C PRO A 407 -1.76 1.91 15.31
N PHE A 408 -2.69 2.45 14.50
CA PHE A 408 -3.26 1.72 13.39
C PHE A 408 -3.04 2.31 12.00
N VAL A 409 -2.72 3.59 11.89
CA VAL A 409 -2.70 4.30 10.60
C VAL A 409 -1.31 4.71 10.22
N VAL A 410 -0.92 4.34 9.01
CA VAL A 410 0.30 4.79 8.35
C VAL A 410 -0.09 5.27 6.96
N GLY A 411 0.13 6.57 6.69
CA GLY A 411 0.06 7.10 5.34
C GLY A 411 1.47 7.23 4.79
N TYR A 412 1.69 6.93 3.50
CA TYR A 412 3.02 7.03 2.90
C TYR A 412 3.02 7.73 1.53
N VAL A 413 4.18 8.27 1.18
CA VAL A 413 4.56 8.73 -0.16
C VAL A 413 5.93 8.15 -0.46
N ASP A 414 6.04 7.28 -1.46
CA ASP A 414 7.29 6.70 -1.92
C ASP A 414 7.67 7.26 -3.28
N ILE A 415 8.91 7.71 -3.41
CA ILE A 415 9.50 8.22 -4.66
C ILE A 415 10.61 7.25 -5.04
N GLY A 416 10.37 6.46 -6.09
CA GLY A 416 11.33 5.49 -6.61
C GLY A 416 11.86 5.89 -7.97
N TYR A 417 13.10 5.47 -8.28
CA TYR A 417 13.74 5.67 -9.56
C TYR A 417 14.28 4.34 -10.09
N GLY A 418 13.72 3.89 -11.19
CA GLY A 418 14.10 2.68 -11.92
C GLY A 418 14.64 2.99 -13.31
N SER A 419 14.89 1.97 -14.11
CA SER A 419 15.39 2.12 -15.49
C SER A 419 14.41 2.83 -16.44
N GLU A 420 13.14 2.91 -16.09
CA GLU A 420 12.09 3.60 -16.88
C GLU A 420 11.77 5.00 -16.37
N GLY A 421 12.45 5.46 -15.31
CA GLY A 421 12.32 6.80 -14.76
C GLY A 421 11.87 6.83 -13.31
N ALA A 422 11.27 7.97 -12.90
CA ALA A 422 10.76 8.17 -11.56
C ALA A 422 9.27 7.83 -11.48
N ALA A 423 8.87 7.21 -10.38
CA ALA A 423 7.48 6.96 -10.01
C ALA A 423 7.20 7.44 -8.59
N VAL A 424 5.97 7.83 -8.31
CA VAL A 424 5.51 8.27 -7.00
C VAL A 424 4.28 7.47 -6.62
N PHE A 425 4.36 6.75 -5.53
CA PHE A 425 3.25 5.95 -4.98
C PHE A 425 2.80 6.53 -3.65
N THR A 426 1.51 6.52 -3.43
CA THR A 426 0.89 6.93 -2.16
C THR A 426 -0.06 5.86 -1.67
N GLY A 427 -0.21 5.73 -0.37
CA GLY A 427 -1.12 4.74 0.19
C GLY A 427 -1.18 4.78 1.71
N LEU A 428 -1.87 3.79 2.26
CA LEU A 428 -1.97 3.51 3.68
C LEU A 428 -1.21 2.24 4.01
N ASN A 429 -0.77 2.09 5.26
CA ASN A 429 0.11 1.04 5.76
C ASN A 429 1.56 1.14 5.24
N TYR A 430 2.42 0.27 5.75
CA TYR A 430 3.76 0.11 5.17
C TYR A 430 3.68 -0.60 3.83
N PRO A 431 4.59 -0.32 2.89
CA PRO A 431 4.66 -1.02 1.60
C PRO A 431 4.90 -2.52 1.72
N PHE A 432 5.36 -3.02 2.89
CA PHE A 432 5.50 -4.46 3.18
C PHE A 432 5.59 -4.76 4.68
#